data_1a7a044396016afc7d31386a14796c06
#
_entry.id   1a7a044396016afc7d31386a14796c06
#
_cell.length_a   1.000
_cell.length_b   1.000
_cell.length_c   1.000
_cell.angle_alpha   90.00
_cell.angle_beta   90.00
_cell.angle_gamma   90.00
#
_symmetry.space_group_name_H-M   'P 1'
#
loop_
_entity.id
_entity.type
_entity.pdbx_description
1 polymer ?
#
loop_
_entity_poly.entity_id
_entity_poly.type
_entity_poly.pdbx_seq_one_letter_code
_entity_poly.pdbx_strand_id
1 'polypeptide(L)'
;MGQITFLISLLIGAFLFGISFRANAISFAPWLGLAFLLHATRGISPSRGLPVTAFVLYIALAFVQRGILPVPDPLYFIMIAGITLVAVAPFVVDRLIATRNSGWITTLIFPLAWVTFDFAQTRLAPGGSWESIAYSQYGNLPLMQLAAFTGTWGITFLIAWFASILNWGWEQKFLWSTIRVPALTFVGVCSLVLIAGGIRIVRAHKDGQSVRAAAVSFPAGIFQPGERTRIAEGRIDATDRAVIEEKLSRLHQSFLERTRVESRGGAKLVAWPETNLLVLQEDEPSFLEHARKVAVEERIYLAMGLGTVHVGNAKPLENKIVMIDPAGQTIFSYEKSHPVPGWEESIMVTGDGRLPVVATDLGRVGSAICFDADFPEYLRQLGRARTDLMVLPVNDWAAIKYQHFAMTAFRAIENGIPILRAASSGVSGAFDAWGRVVALTDHFSGTEVMVAEIPIGSVTTLYSVIGDLFAWLCVAGLIAGSVVLMLA
;
A
#
# COMPACT_ATOMS: atom_id res chain seq x y z
N MET A 1 -10.08 -10.25 -36.45
CA MET A 1 -10.73 -9.04 -35.91
C MET A 1 -10.48 -7.88 -36.87
N GLY A 2 -11.49 -7.04 -37.18
CA GLY A 2 -11.31 -5.84 -38.00
C GLY A 2 -10.52 -4.77 -37.26
N GLN A 3 -9.85 -3.85 -38.00
CA GLN A 3 -9.03 -2.78 -37.40
C GLN A 3 -9.82 -1.89 -36.41
N ILE A 4 -11.08 -1.60 -36.73
CA ILE A 4 -11.97 -0.78 -35.88
C ILE A 4 -12.23 -1.50 -34.55
N THR A 5 -12.58 -2.79 -34.58
CA THR A 5 -12.84 -3.59 -33.37
C THR A 5 -11.59 -3.69 -32.50
N PHE A 6 -10.41 -3.84 -33.10
CA PHE A 6 -9.14 -3.79 -32.39
C PHE A 6 -8.94 -2.46 -31.64
N LEU A 7 -9.08 -1.33 -32.32
CA LEU A 7 -8.91 -0.02 -31.71
C LEU A 7 -9.90 0.24 -30.59
N ILE A 8 -11.19 -0.10 -30.80
CA ILE A 8 -12.22 0.04 -29.76
C ILE A 8 -11.87 -0.80 -28.54
N SER A 9 -11.54 -2.07 -28.73
CA SER A 9 -11.16 -2.96 -27.59
C SER A 9 -9.92 -2.44 -26.86
N LEU A 10 -8.91 -1.95 -27.59
CA LEU A 10 -7.69 -1.41 -27.02
C LEU A 10 -7.96 -0.15 -26.19
N LEU A 11 -8.74 0.80 -26.71
CA LEU A 11 -9.04 2.05 -26.02
C LEU A 11 -9.92 1.81 -24.77
N ILE A 12 -10.94 0.97 -24.86
CA ILE A 12 -11.77 0.59 -23.73
C ILE A 12 -10.90 -0.12 -22.66
N GLY A 13 -10.09 -1.06 -23.09
CA GLY A 13 -9.19 -1.79 -22.19
C GLY A 13 -8.20 -0.88 -21.47
N ALA A 14 -7.53 0.01 -22.17
CA ALA A 14 -6.58 0.96 -21.61
C ALA A 14 -7.25 1.97 -20.65
N PHE A 15 -8.43 2.46 -21.00
CA PHE A 15 -9.21 3.34 -20.13
C PHE A 15 -9.61 2.64 -18.82
N LEU A 16 -10.20 1.44 -18.91
CA LEU A 16 -10.58 0.66 -17.74
C LEU A 16 -9.38 0.28 -16.89
N PHE A 17 -8.27 -0.11 -17.51
CA PHE A 17 -7.04 -0.41 -16.80
C PHE A 17 -6.50 0.84 -16.08
N GLY A 18 -6.49 1.99 -16.76
CA GLY A 18 -6.05 3.26 -16.16
C GLY A 18 -6.85 3.65 -14.91
N ILE A 19 -8.18 3.57 -14.95
CA ILE A 19 -9.02 3.93 -13.79
C ILE A 19 -8.94 2.90 -12.63
N SER A 20 -8.27 1.78 -12.82
CA SER A 20 -8.07 0.76 -11.76
C SER A 20 -7.08 1.21 -10.68
N PHE A 21 -6.25 2.21 -10.96
CA PHE A 21 -5.18 2.70 -10.07
C PHE A 21 -5.50 4.01 -9.36
N ARG A 22 -6.74 4.48 -9.40
CA ARG A 22 -7.12 5.74 -8.74
C ARG A 22 -7.88 5.51 -7.44
N ALA A 23 -7.91 6.55 -6.61
CA ALA A 23 -8.59 6.59 -5.32
C ALA A 23 -10.06 6.11 -5.33
N ASN A 24 -10.75 6.29 -6.44
CA ASN A 24 -12.11 5.82 -6.67
C ASN A 24 -12.10 4.68 -7.70
N ALA A 25 -11.15 3.75 -7.57
CA ALA A 25 -11.05 2.62 -8.46
C ALA A 25 -12.37 1.86 -8.52
N ILE A 26 -12.87 1.66 -9.74
CA ILE A 26 -14.05 0.85 -9.96
C ILE A 26 -13.60 -0.61 -9.91
N SER A 27 -14.05 -1.36 -8.92
CA SER A 27 -13.52 -2.70 -8.62
C SER A 27 -13.59 -3.67 -9.80
N PHE A 28 -14.57 -3.55 -10.71
CA PHE A 28 -14.66 -4.40 -11.91
C PHE A 28 -13.82 -3.88 -13.09
N ALA A 29 -13.27 -2.67 -13.03
CA ALA A 29 -12.52 -2.07 -14.13
C ALA A 29 -11.29 -2.91 -14.55
N PRO A 30 -10.42 -3.41 -13.66
CA PRO A 30 -9.29 -4.22 -14.08
C PRO A 30 -9.71 -5.59 -14.66
N TRP A 31 -10.82 -6.16 -14.20
CA TRP A 31 -11.36 -7.43 -14.73
C TRP A 31 -11.69 -7.30 -16.21
N LEU A 32 -12.45 -6.29 -16.57
CA LEU A 32 -12.83 -6.04 -17.96
C LEU A 32 -11.68 -5.39 -18.75
N GLY A 33 -10.92 -4.49 -18.14
CA GLY A 33 -9.79 -3.82 -18.76
C GLY A 33 -8.78 -4.81 -19.33
N LEU A 34 -8.34 -5.76 -18.51
CA LEU A 34 -7.42 -6.80 -18.96
C LEU A 34 -8.03 -7.71 -20.01
N ALA A 35 -9.34 -8.03 -19.92
CA ALA A 35 -10.00 -8.84 -20.93
C ALA A 35 -10.04 -8.16 -22.31
N PHE A 36 -10.38 -6.86 -22.36
CA PHE A 36 -10.36 -6.10 -23.60
C PHE A 36 -8.96 -5.92 -24.17
N LEU A 37 -7.95 -5.65 -23.31
CA LEU A 37 -6.55 -5.58 -23.74
C LEU A 37 -6.06 -6.91 -24.31
N LEU A 38 -6.38 -8.01 -23.64
CA LEU A 38 -6.00 -9.36 -24.09
C LEU A 38 -6.69 -9.69 -25.42
N HIS A 39 -7.98 -9.37 -25.56
CA HIS A 39 -8.72 -9.54 -26.80
C HIS A 39 -8.11 -8.72 -27.95
N ALA A 40 -7.74 -7.48 -27.70
CA ALA A 40 -7.08 -6.64 -28.69
C ALA A 40 -5.73 -7.23 -29.11
N THR A 41 -4.86 -7.60 -28.15
CA THR A 41 -3.54 -8.15 -28.47
C THR A 41 -3.61 -9.46 -29.24
N ARG A 42 -4.59 -10.34 -28.97
CA ARG A 42 -4.77 -11.60 -29.70
C ARG A 42 -5.43 -11.40 -31.07
N GLY A 43 -6.15 -10.29 -31.28
CA GLY A 43 -6.93 -10.02 -32.49
C GLY A 43 -6.15 -9.63 -33.73
N ILE A 44 -4.88 -9.24 -33.63
CA ILE A 44 -3.98 -8.88 -34.75
C ILE A 44 -2.59 -9.50 -34.58
N SER A 45 -1.74 -9.34 -35.61
CA SER A 45 -0.37 -9.89 -35.55
C SER A 45 0.42 -9.34 -34.37
N PRO A 46 1.23 -10.16 -33.66
CA PRO A 46 2.01 -9.72 -32.52
C PRO A 46 2.94 -8.53 -32.83
N SER A 47 3.53 -8.51 -34.00
CA SER A 47 4.45 -7.45 -34.45
C SER A 47 3.81 -6.06 -34.56
N ARG A 48 2.48 -6.00 -34.70
CA ARG A 48 1.71 -4.74 -34.73
C ARG A 48 0.94 -4.53 -33.43
N GLY A 49 0.32 -5.56 -32.89
CA GLY A 49 -0.56 -5.47 -31.71
C GLY A 49 0.20 -5.09 -30.45
N LEU A 50 1.31 -5.74 -30.15
CA LEU A 50 2.05 -5.50 -28.92
C LEU A 50 2.66 -4.08 -28.85
N PRO A 51 3.34 -3.54 -29.89
CA PRO A 51 3.84 -2.18 -29.85
C PRO A 51 2.74 -1.11 -29.72
N VAL A 52 1.60 -1.30 -30.41
CA VAL A 52 0.46 -0.35 -30.29
C VAL A 52 -0.15 -0.44 -28.89
N THR A 53 -0.30 -1.64 -28.33
CA THR A 53 -0.78 -1.81 -26.94
C THR A 53 0.20 -1.17 -25.94
N ALA A 54 1.48 -1.37 -26.09
CA ALA A 54 2.51 -0.74 -25.26
C ALA A 54 2.42 0.79 -25.32
N PHE A 55 2.29 1.35 -26.52
CA PHE A 55 2.16 2.79 -26.71
C PHE A 55 0.88 3.36 -26.06
N VAL A 56 -0.25 2.70 -26.25
CA VAL A 56 -1.53 3.17 -25.66
C VAL A 56 -1.50 3.03 -24.13
N LEU A 57 -0.96 1.93 -23.58
CA LEU A 57 -0.77 1.78 -22.15
C LEU A 57 0.20 2.82 -21.58
N TYR A 58 1.30 3.11 -22.29
CA TYR A 58 2.22 4.17 -21.88
C TYR A 58 1.52 5.51 -21.73
N ILE A 59 0.70 5.92 -22.72
CA ILE A 59 -0.08 7.16 -22.66
C ILE A 59 -1.07 7.11 -21.48
N ALA A 60 -1.81 6.01 -21.31
CA ALA A 60 -2.77 5.86 -20.23
C ALA A 60 -2.10 5.94 -18.84
N LEU A 61 -0.99 5.24 -18.65
CA LEU A 61 -0.23 5.26 -17.41
C LEU A 61 0.42 6.63 -17.17
N ALA A 62 0.98 7.27 -18.21
CA ALA A 62 1.53 8.62 -18.10
C ALA A 62 0.47 9.65 -17.66
N PHE A 63 -0.78 9.47 -18.05
CA PHE A 63 -1.87 10.32 -17.58
C PHE A 63 -2.32 9.99 -16.16
N VAL A 64 -2.45 8.70 -15.84
CA VAL A 64 -2.99 8.24 -14.56
C VAL A 64 -2.00 8.43 -13.41
N GLN A 65 -0.71 8.19 -13.66
CA GLN A 65 0.34 8.31 -12.64
C GLN A 65 0.79 9.76 -12.39
N ARG A 66 0.26 10.73 -13.15
CA ARG A 66 0.59 12.15 -12.97
C ARG A 66 0.16 12.63 -11.60
N GLY A 67 1.13 13.15 -10.82
CA GLY A 67 0.95 13.59 -9.44
C GLY A 67 1.04 12.47 -8.38
N ILE A 68 1.07 11.20 -8.81
CA ILE A 68 1.32 10.05 -7.93
C ILE A 68 2.83 9.88 -7.73
N LEU A 69 3.60 9.82 -8.82
CA LEU A 69 5.06 9.73 -8.73
C LEU A 69 5.67 11.12 -8.49
N PRO A 70 6.34 11.36 -7.33
CA PRO A 70 6.86 12.68 -6.96
C PRO A 70 8.27 12.91 -7.53
N VAL A 71 8.45 12.71 -8.83
CA VAL A 71 9.73 12.83 -9.52
C VAL A 71 9.66 13.83 -10.66
N PRO A 72 10.79 14.49 -11.04
CA PRO A 72 10.83 15.44 -12.13
C PRO A 72 10.55 14.79 -13.49
N ASP A 73 10.03 15.57 -14.45
CA ASP A 73 9.50 15.10 -15.73
C ASP A 73 10.42 14.14 -16.53
N PRO A 74 11.72 14.37 -16.72
CA PRO A 74 12.53 13.40 -17.45
C PRO A 74 12.54 12.00 -16.80
N LEU A 75 12.71 11.93 -15.49
CA LEU A 75 12.69 10.68 -14.73
C LEU A 75 11.28 10.07 -14.69
N TYR A 76 10.25 10.92 -14.58
CA TYR A 76 8.86 10.50 -14.63
C TYR A 76 8.56 9.66 -15.89
N PHE A 77 8.88 10.15 -17.06
CA PHE A 77 8.61 9.45 -18.32
C PHE A 77 9.43 8.16 -18.46
N ILE A 78 10.65 8.13 -17.94
CA ILE A 78 11.48 6.90 -17.89
C ILE A 78 10.83 5.85 -16.97
N MET A 79 10.36 6.25 -15.77
CA MET A 79 9.68 5.35 -14.86
C MET A 79 8.38 4.80 -15.45
N ILE A 80 7.57 5.66 -16.10
CA ILE A 80 6.36 5.22 -16.82
C ILE A 80 6.68 4.22 -17.92
N ALA A 81 7.78 4.40 -18.66
CA ALA A 81 8.21 3.42 -19.66
C ALA A 81 8.55 2.07 -19.01
N GLY A 82 9.24 2.07 -17.87
CA GLY A 82 9.54 0.86 -17.10
C GLY A 82 8.27 0.15 -16.62
N ILE A 83 7.34 0.88 -16.00
CA ILE A 83 6.04 0.34 -15.54
C ILE A 83 5.25 -0.23 -16.74
N THR A 84 5.27 0.46 -17.89
CA THR A 84 4.60 0.00 -19.10
C THR A 84 5.19 -1.31 -19.61
N LEU A 85 6.52 -1.44 -19.62
CA LEU A 85 7.19 -2.67 -20.06
C LEU A 85 6.78 -3.87 -19.20
N VAL A 86 6.72 -3.66 -17.87
CA VAL A 86 6.24 -4.71 -16.95
C VAL A 86 4.76 -5.05 -17.21
N ALA A 87 3.90 -4.05 -17.38
CA ALA A 87 2.47 -4.25 -17.66
C ALA A 87 2.20 -4.96 -19.00
N VAL A 88 3.08 -4.79 -19.99
CA VAL A 88 2.96 -5.43 -21.32
C VAL A 88 3.54 -6.84 -21.34
N ALA A 89 4.51 -7.14 -20.49
CA ALA A 89 5.20 -8.43 -20.50
C ALA A 89 4.26 -9.67 -20.41
N PRO A 90 3.20 -9.68 -19.58
CA PRO A 90 2.24 -10.80 -19.56
C PRO A 90 1.55 -11.03 -20.91
N PHE A 91 1.24 -9.96 -21.66
CA PHE A 91 0.64 -10.08 -23.00
C PHE A 91 1.63 -10.66 -24.01
N VAL A 92 2.92 -10.31 -23.89
CA VAL A 92 3.98 -10.93 -24.72
C VAL A 92 4.06 -12.42 -24.46
N VAL A 93 4.11 -12.82 -23.18
CA VAL A 93 4.14 -14.24 -22.77
C VAL A 93 2.92 -14.99 -23.29
N ASP A 94 1.73 -14.41 -23.11
CA ASP A 94 0.49 -14.97 -23.61
C ASP A 94 0.54 -15.21 -25.14
N ARG A 95 1.01 -14.25 -25.91
CA ARG A 95 1.13 -14.34 -27.36
C ARG A 95 2.16 -15.38 -27.81
N LEU A 96 3.22 -15.58 -27.07
CA LEU A 96 4.27 -16.52 -27.41
C LEU A 96 3.88 -17.97 -27.09
N ILE A 97 3.09 -18.17 -26.02
CA ILE A 97 2.86 -19.49 -25.43
C ILE A 97 1.39 -19.93 -25.59
N ALA A 98 0.45 -19.16 -25.05
CA ALA A 98 -0.94 -19.57 -24.97
C ALA A 98 -1.61 -19.71 -26.35
N THR A 99 -1.24 -18.88 -27.32
CA THR A 99 -1.87 -18.90 -28.66
C THR A 99 -1.41 -20.07 -29.56
N ARG A 100 -0.41 -20.81 -29.14
CA ARG A 100 0.09 -21.99 -29.91
C ARG A 100 -0.71 -23.26 -29.65
N ASN A 101 -1.51 -23.26 -28.60
CA ASN A 101 -2.26 -24.43 -28.11
C ASN A 101 -3.75 -24.12 -27.99
N SER A 102 -4.61 -25.12 -28.13
CA SER A 102 -6.07 -24.97 -28.21
C SER A 102 -6.82 -25.35 -26.92
N GLY A 103 -6.16 -25.88 -25.91
CA GLY A 103 -6.80 -26.34 -24.67
C GLY A 103 -7.14 -25.18 -23.71
N TRP A 104 -8.22 -25.32 -22.94
CA TRP A 104 -8.62 -24.32 -21.94
C TRP A 104 -7.58 -24.09 -20.84
N ILE A 105 -6.67 -25.03 -20.60
CA ILE A 105 -5.57 -24.91 -19.63
C ILE A 105 -4.64 -23.75 -20.02
N THR A 106 -4.58 -23.38 -21.31
CA THR A 106 -3.79 -22.21 -21.76
C THR A 106 -4.29 -20.90 -21.16
N THR A 107 -5.55 -20.86 -20.67
CA THR A 107 -6.08 -19.69 -19.95
C THR A 107 -5.34 -19.39 -18.64
N LEU A 108 -4.55 -20.33 -18.11
CA LEU A 108 -3.75 -20.15 -16.91
C LEU A 108 -2.41 -19.43 -17.20
N ILE A 109 -1.94 -19.39 -18.44
CA ILE A 109 -0.65 -18.75 -18.77
C ILE A 109 -0.64 -17.26 -18.47
N PHE A 110 -1.70 -16.56 -18.86
CA PHE A 110 -1.79 -15.12 -18.65
C PHE A 110 -1.81 -14.73 -17.16
N PRO A 111 -2.64 -15.31 -16.26
CA PRO A 111 -2.59 -14.99 -14.84
C PRO A 111 -1.28 -15.40 -14.16
N LEU A 112 -0.67 -16.53 -14.55
CA LEU A 112 0.65 -16.91 -14.05
C LEU A 112 1.71 -15.89 -14.45
N ALA A 113 1.70 -15.42 -15.70
CA ALA A 113 2.60 -14.38 -16.18
C ALA A 113 2.34 -13.05 -15.44
N TRP A 114 1.06 -12.65 -15.29
CA TRP A 114 0.73 -11.39 -14.61
C TRP A 114 1.25 -11.36 -13.18
N VAL A 115 0.97 -12.39 -12.38
CA VAL A 115 1.49 -12.49 -11.01
C VAL A 115 3.01 -12.54 -10.98
N THR A 116 3.65 -13.26 -11.91
CA THR A 116 5.12 -13.33 -11.98
C THR A 116 5.74 -11.95 -12.18
N PHE A 117 5.22 -11.14 -13.09
CA PHE A 117 5.76 -9.81 -13.37
C PHE A 117 5.40 -8.79 -12.29
N ASP A 118 4.18 -8.84 -11.73
CA ASP A 118 3.75 -8.01 -10.58
C ASP A 118 4.64 -8.31 -9.36
N PHE A 119 4.89 -9.59 -9.07
CA PHE A 119 5.79 -10.02 -8.00
C PHE A 119 7.24 -9.57 -8.24
N ALA A 120 7.77 -9.74 -9.45
CA ALA A 120 9.11 -9.28 -9.78
C ALA A 120 9.24 -7.77 -9.63
N GLN A 121 8.25 -6.99 -10.09
CA GLN A 121 8.20 -5.54 -9.91
C GLN A 121 8.20 -5.16 -8.44
N THR A 122 7.33 -5.77 -7.63
CA THR A 122 7.25 -5.49 -6.19
C THR A 122 8.56 -5.74 -5.45
N ARG A 123 9.36 -6.72 -5.92
CA ARG A 123 10.64 -7.08 -5.29
C ARG A 123 11.83 -6.28 -5.81
N LEU A 124 11.81 -5.86 -7.05
CA LEU A 124 12.97 -5.28 -7.75
C LEU A 124 12.83 -3.79 -8.01
N ALA A 125 11.59 -3.27 -8.12
CA ALA A 125 11.36 -1.87 -8.36
C ALA A 125 11.26 -1.07 -7.03
N PRO A 126 11.66 0.19 -7.03
CA PRO A 126 11.65 1.02 -5.83
C PRO A 126 10.24 1.37 -5.30
N GLY A 127 9.19 1.14 -6.11
CA GLY A 127 7.80 1.43 -5.75
C GLY A 127 7.11 0.36 -4.88
N GLY A 128 7.79 -0.75 -4.55
CA GLY A 128 7.16 -1.84 -3.81
C GLY A 128 5.92 -2.38 -4.53
N SER A 129 4.84 -2.62 -3.79
CA SER A 129 3.59 -3.19 -4.32
C SER A 129 2.60 -2.17 -4.88
N TRP A 130 2.99 -0.91 -5.05
CA TRP A 130 2.12 0.21 -5.43
C TRP A 130 1.26 -0.08 -6.68
N GLU A 131 1.84 -0.74 -7.67
CA GLU A 131 1.20 -1.00 -8.97
C GLU A 131 0.28 -2.23 -8.99
N SER A 132 0.07 -2.93 -7.86
CA SER A 132 -0.74 -4.14 -7.86
C SER A 132 -2.22 -3.85 -8.11
N ILE A 133 -2.79 -4.50 -9.13
CA ILE A 133 -4.22 -4.40 -9.48
C ILE A 133 -5.14 -4.94 -8.39
N ALA A 134 -4.62 -5.72 -7.44
CA ALA A 134 -5.39 -6.24 -6.31
C ALA A 134 -6.01 -5.13 -5.46
N TYR A 135 -5.36 -3.98 -5.34
CA TYR A 135 -5.85 -2.85 -4.53
C TYR A 135 -7.13 -2.23 -5.07
N SER A 136 -7.44 -2.41 -6.35
CA SER A 136 -8.74 -2.04 -6.93
C SER A 136 -9.92 -2.75 -6.27
N GLN A 137 -9.67 -3.86 -5.57
CA GLN A 137 -10.70 -4.65 -4.87
C GLN A 137 -10.96 -4.15 -3.43
N TYR A 138 -10.37 -3.02 -3.03
CA TYR A 138 -10.68 -2.39 -1.75
C TYR A 138 -12.19 -2.19 -1.59
N GLY A 139 -12.71 -2.56 -0.41
CA GLY A 139 -14.15 -2.54 -0.11
C GLY A 139 -14.86 -3.88 -0.38
N ASN A 140 -14.34 -4.77 -1.21
CA ASN A 140 -14.84 -6.13 -1.34
C ASN A 140 -14.22 -7.03 -0.26
N LEU A 141 -14.63 -6.82 0.99
CA LEU A 141 -14.03 -7.50 2.15
C LEU A 141 -13.95 -9.03 2.01
N PRO A 142 -14.99 -9.76 1.50
CA PRO A 142 -14.87 -11.20 1.31
C PRO A 142 -13.74 -11.59 0.35
N LEU A 143 -13.58 -10.90 -0.78
CA LEU A 143 -12.49 -11.16 -1.71
C LEU A 143 -11.13 -10.77 -1.13
N MET A 144 -11.05 -9.64 -0.42
CA MET A 144 -9.82 -9.17 0.22
C MET A 144 -9.26 -10.20 1.21
N GLN A 145 -10.11 -11.03 1.86
CA GLN A 145 -9.64 -12.06 2.80
C GLN A 145 -8.71 -13.11 2.16
N LEU A 146 -8.72 -13.23 0.83
CA LEU A 146 -7.77 -14.08 0.11
C LEU A 146 -6.31 -13.66 0.39
N ALA A 147 -6.08 -12.36 0.64
CA ALA A 147 -4.75 -11.83 0.98
C ALA A 147 -4.17 -12.43 2.28
N ALA A 148 -5.00 -12.91 3.21
CA ALA A 148 -4.53 -13.63 4.40
C ALA A 148 -3.88 -15.00 4.09
N PHE A 149 -4.09 -15.52 2.89
CA PHE A 149 -3.56 -16.82 2.45
C PHE A 149 -2.45 -16.67 1.42
N THR A 150 -2.61 -15.77 0.48
CA THR A 150 -1.77 -15.66 -0.72
C THR A 150 -1.04 -14.33 -0.85
N GLY A 151 -1.22 -13.38 0.09
CA GLY A 151 -0.94 -11.98 -0.20
C GLY A 151 -1.88 -11.45 -1.27
N THR A 152 -1.60 -10.27 -1.81
CA THR A 152 -2.36 -9.69 -2.93
C THR A 152 -2.33 -10.56 -4.20
N TRP A 153 -1.37 -11.48 -4.31
CA TRP A 153 -1.09 -12.28 -5.51
C TRP A 153 -2.27 -13.15 -5.95
N GLY A 154 -3.03 -13.73 -5.01
CA GLY A 154 -4.20 -14.52 -5.35
C GLY A 154 -5.33 -13.69 -5.96
N ILE A 155 -5.50 -12.46 -5.49
CA ILE A 155 -6.51 -11.53 -6.04
C ILE A 155 -6.09 -11.09 -7.45
N THR A 156 -4.83 -10.71 -7.63
CA THR A 156 -4.22 -10.41 -8.94
C THR A 156 -4.40 -11.57 -9.90
N PHE A 157 -4.16 -12.82 -9.44
CA PHE A 157 -4.35 -14.02 -10.24
C PHE A 157 -5.81 -14.18 -10.71
N LEU A 158 -6.79 -14.01 -9.81
CA LEU A 158 -8.20 -14.15 -10.16
C LEU A 158 -8.65 -13.12 -11.19
N ILE A 159 -8.22 -11.86 -11.06
CA ILE A 159 -8.53 -10.78 -12.01
C ILE A 159 -7.98 -11.13 -13.40
N ALA A 160 -6.71 -11.52 -13.47
CA ALA A 160 -6.07 -11.88 -14.74
C ALA A 160 -6.64 -13.18 -15.34
N TRP A 161 -7.03 -14.16 -14.49
CA TRP A 161 -7.63 -15.40 -14.96
C TRP A 161 -9.03 -15.19 -15.55
N PHE A 162 -9.84 -14.34 -14.93
CA PHE A 162 -11.11 -13.91 -15.51
C PHE A 162 -10.93 -13.36 -16.93
N ALA A 163 -9.97 -12.44 -17.08
CA ALA A 163 -9.68 -11.82 -18.37
C ALA A 163 -9.32 -12.87 -19.43
N SER A 164 -8.50 -13.84 -19.05
CA SER A 164 -8.09 -14.92 -19.95
C SER A 164 -9.26 -15.86 -20.32
N ILE A 165 -10.10 -16.23 -19.35
CA ILE A 165 -11.30 -17.06 -19.61
C ILE A 165 -12.30 -16.34 -20.49
N LEU A 166 -12.57 -15.06 -20.20
CA LEU A 166 -13.51 -14.26 -21.00
C LEU A 166 -13.01 -14.13 -22.44
N ASN A 167 -11.71 -13.83 -22.64
CA ASN A 167 -11.13 -13.75 -23.98
C ASN A 167 -11.19 -15.11 -24.71
N TRP A 168 -10.87 -16.19 -24.00
CA TRP A 168 -10.99 -17.53 -24.57
C TRP A 168 -12.45 -17.86 -24.97
N GLY A 169 -13.42 -17.44 -24.16
CA GLY A 169 -14.84 -17.53 -24.48
C GLY A 169 -15.20 -16.78 -25.79
N TRP A 170 -14.67 -15.59 -26.01
CA TRP A 170 -14.83 -14.85 -27.26
C TRP A 170 -14.26 -15.61 -28.47
N GLU A 171 -13.08 -16.19 -28.32
CA GLU A 171 -12.45 -16.99 -29.39
C GLU A 171 -13.29 -18.23 -29.71
N GLN A 172 -13.91 -18.86 -28.71
CA GLN A 172 -14.81 -20.00 -28.86
C GLN A 172 -16.28 -19.62 -29.18
N LYS A 173 -16.54 -18.34 -29.51
CA LYS A 173 -17.88 -17.80 -29.82
C LYS A 173 -18.92 -18.13 -28.73
N PHE A 174 -18.48 -18.23 -27.48
CA PHE A 174 -19.29 -18.58 -26.31
C PHE A 174 -20.10 -19.90 -26.47
N LEU A 175 -19.60 -20.86 -27.25
CA LEU A 175 -20.22 -22.16 -27.36
C LEU A 175 -20.19 -22.89 -26.01
N TRP A 176 -21.38 -23.06 -25.40
CA TRP A 176 -21.49 -23.59 -24.04
C TRP A 176 -20.81 -24.93 -23.84
N SER A 177 -20.93 -25.85 -24.84
CA SER A 177 -20.27 -27.17 -24.81
C SER A 177 -18.75 -27.06 -24.61
N THR A 178 -18.14 -26.01 -25.12
CA THR A 178 -16.69 -25.77 -25.06
C THR A 178 -16.30 -25.00 -23.80
N ILE A 179 -17.04 -23.90 -23.48
CA ILE A 179 -16.63 -22.97 -22.42
C ILE A 179 -17.05 -23.39 -21.01
N ARG A 180 -18.00 -24.33 -20.88
CA ARG A 180 -18.59 -24.73 -19.58
C ARG A 180 -17.56 -25.14 -18.53
N VAL A 181 -16.53 -25.90 -18.90
CA VAL A 181 -15.53 -26.41 -17.94
C VAL A 181 -14.73 -25.26 -17.35
N PRO A 182 -13.99 -24.42 -18.12
CA PRO A 182 -13.24 -23.31 -17.52
C PRO A 182 -14.13 -22.28 -16.83
N ALA A 183 -15.31 -21.97 -17.37
CA ALA A 183 -16.26 -21.05 -16.76
C ALA A 183 -16.75 -21.55 -15.40
N LEU A 184 -17.20 -22.81 -15.30
CA LEU A 184 -17.66 -23.39 -14.04
C LEU A 184 -16.51 -23.56 -13.03
N THR A 185 -15.30 -23.90 -13.51
CA THR A 185 -14.11 -23.96 -12.63
C THR A 185 -13.82 -22.59 -12.04
N PHE A 186 -13.80 -21.54 -12.85
CA PHE A 186 -13.57 -20.17 -12.39
C PHE A 186 -14.64 -19.71 -11.40
N VAL A 187 -15.93 -19.89 -11.74
CA VAL A 187 -17.06 -19.55 -10.87
C VAL A 187 -16.97 -20.31 -9.54
N GLY A 188 -16.64 -21.61 -9.60
CA GLY A 188 -16.45 -22.43 -8.40
C GLY A 188 -15.34 -21.93 -7.50
N VAL A 189 -14.19 -21.58 -8.07
CA VAL A 189 -13.06 -21.01 -7.31
C VAL A 189 -13.43 -19.65 -6.72
N CYS A 190 -14.02 -18.74 -7.49
CA CYS A 190 -14.47 -17.45 -6.98
C CYS A 190 -15.52 -17.60 -5.88
N SER A 191 -16.50 -18.50 -6.05
CA SER A 191 -17.51 -18.76 -5.02
C SER A 191 -16.87 -19.28 -3.73
N LEU A 192 -15.93 -20.22 -3.84
CA LEU A 192 -15.20 -20.73 -2.69
C LEU A 192 -14.43 -19.61 -1.96
N VAL A 193 -13.73 -18.75 -2.69
CA VAL A 193 -13.00 -17.60 -2.13
C VAL A 193 -13.95 -16.65 -1.41
N LEU A 194 -15.06 -16.28 -2.03
CA LEU A 194 -16.04 -15.36 -1.44
C LEU A 194 -16.71 -15.94 -0.20
N ILE A 195 -17.10 -17.23 -0.24
CA ILE A 195 -17.70 -17.93 0.89
C ILE A 195 -16.69 -18.06 2.05
N ALA A 196 -15.48 -18.51 1.76
CA ALA A 196 -14.42 -18.65 2.78
C ALA A 196 -14.06 -17.28 3.41
N GLY A 197 -13.95 -16.24 2.59
CA GLY A 197 -13.74 -14.88 3.06
C GLY A 197 -14.88 -14.34 3.90
N GLY A 198 -16.13 -14.58 3.47
CA GLY A 198 -17.33 -14.23 4.24
C GLY A 198 -17.37 -14.94 5.60
N ILE A 199 -17.09 -16.25 5.64
CA ILE A 199 -17.00 -17.04 6.88
C ILE A 199 -15.90 -16.47 7.80
N ARG A 200 -14.73 -16.12 7.26
CA ARG A 200 -13.64 -15.55 8.02
C ARG A 200 -14.05 -14.22 8.68
N ILE A 201 -14.78 -13.36 7.98
CA ILE A 201 -15.28 -12.08 8.50
C ILE A 201 -16.36 -12.29 9.58
N VAL A 202 -17.29 -13.22 9.36
CA VAL A 202 -18.39 -13.51 10.33
C VAL A 202 -17.83 -14.12 11.61
N ARG A 203 -16.79 -14.95 11.51
CA ARG A 203 -16.10 -15.57 12.66
C ARG A 203 -15.12 -14.62 13.35
N ALA A 204 -14.92 -13.39 12.85
CA ALA A 204 -14.13 -12.39 13.53
C ALA A 204 -14.67 -12.15 14.96
N HIS A 205 -13.86 -12.43 15.97
CA HIS A 205 -14.26 -12.26 17.36
C HIS A 205 -14.62 -10.80 17.63
N LYS A 206 -15.79 -10.57 18.23
CA LYS A 206 -16.24 -9.25 18.67
C LYS A 206 -15.89 -8.95 20.13
N ASP A 207 -15.47 -9.97 20.88
CA ASP A 207 -15.33 -9.92 22.35
C ASP A 207 -13.86 -9.76 22.81
N GLY A 208 -12.99 -9.21 21.95
CA GLY A 208 -11.60 -8.91 22.28
C GLY A 208 -11.45 -7.62 23.11
N GLN A 209 -10.27 -7.45 23.72
CA GLN A 209 -9.88 -6.17 24.29
C GLN A 209 -9.82 -5.12 23.19
N SER A 210 -10.19 -3.88 23.50
CA SER A 210 -10.01 -2.73 22.62
C SER A 210 -9.26 -1.62 23.35
N VAL A 211 -8.61 -0.77 22.58
CA VAL A 211 -7.96 0.45 23.06
C VAL A 211 -8.60 1.66 22.40
N ARG A 212 -8.96 2.65 23.24
CA ARG A 212 -9.29 3.97 22.73
C ARG A 212 -7.99 4.67 22.32
N ALA A 213 -7.84 4.92 21.04
CA ALA A 213 -6.66 5.55 20.46
C ALA A 213 -7.03 6.81 19.70
N ALA A 214 -6.13 7.80 19.71
CA ALA A 214 -6.27 9.02 18.94
C ALA A 214 -5.09 9.19 17.98
N ALA A 215 -5.38 9.51 16.71
CA ALA A 215 -4.41 10.03 15.75
C ALA A 215 -4.58 11.54 15.68
N VAL A 216 -3.51 12.26 16.03
CA VAL A 216 -3.53 13.74 16.13
C VAL A 216 -2.62 14.30 15.07
N SER A 217 -3.13 15.13 14.18
CA SER A 217 -2.35 15.85 13.17
C SER A 217 -2.62 17.35 13.24
N PHE A 218 -1.67 18.14 12.78
CA PHE A 218 -1.84 19.58 12.65
C PHE A 218 -1.63 20.01 11.20
N PRO A 219 -2.41 20.99 10.71
CA PRO A 219 -2.20 21.56 9.39
C PRO A 219 -0.84 22.27 9.33
N ALA A 220 -0.18 22.18 8.18
CA ALA A 220 1.12 22.80 7.95
C ALA A 220 1.09 24.35 7.91
N GLY A 221 -0.04 24.97 8.19
CA GLY A 221 -0.31 26.42 8.07
C GLY A 221 0.54 27.34 8.98
N ILE A 222 1.28 26.75 9.92
CA ILE A 222 2.28 27.50 10.73
C ILE A 222 3.49 27.94 9.88
N PHE A 223 3.77 27.19 8.81
CA PHE A 223 4.92 27.43 7.93
C PHE A 223 4.47 28.06 6.62
N GLN A 224 5.31 28.94 6.07
CA GLN A 224 5.14 29.45 4.72
C GLN A 224 5.32 28.31 3.67
N PRO A 225 4.73 28.43 2.47
CA PRO A 225 4.95 27.45 1.42
C PRO A 225 6.45 27.18 1.18
N GLY A 226 6.88 25.93 1.21
CA GLY A 226 8.27 25.50 1.04
C GLY A 226 9.19 25.70 2.26
N GLU A 227 8.79 26.43 3.29
CA GLU A 227 9.60 26.67 4.49
C GLU A 227 9.88 25.34 5.24
N ARG A 228 8.86 24.51 5.39
CA ARG A 228 8.99 23.19 6.02
C ARG A 228 9.95 22.28 5.26
N THR A 229 9.89 22.30 3.93
CA THR A 229 10.83 21.55 3.08
C THR A 229 12.26 22.02 3.29
N ARG A 230 12.49 23.35 3.30
CA ARG A 230 13.84 23.92 3.57
C ARG A 230 14.38 23.48 4.96
N ILE A 231 13.49 23.47 5.98
CA ILE A 231 13.89 23.02 7.34
C ILE A 231 14.29 21.55 7.29
N ALA A 232 13.46 20.67 6.69
CA ALA A 232 13.73 19.24 6.56
C ALA A 232 15.03 18.95 5.78
N GLU A 233 15.37 19.81 4.82
CA GLU A 233 16.63 19.77 4.07
C GLU A 233 17.84 20.36 4.84
N GLY A 234 17.66 20.74 6.11
CA GLY A 234 18.71 21.35 6.93
C GLY A 234 19.13 22.74 6.46
N ARG A 235 18.36 23.38 5.58
CA ARG A 235 18.64 24.72 5.04
C ARG A 235 17.99 25.78 5.92
N ILE A 236 18.69 26.14 7.01
CA ILE A 236 18.26 27.13 7.98
C ILE A 236 19.32 28.21 8.03
N ASP A 237 18.99 29.41 7.56
CA ASP A 237 19.88 30.56 7.64
C ASP A 237 19.94 31.09 9.05
N ALA A 238 21.10 31.58 9.46
CA ALA A 238 21.32 32.10 10.81
C ALA A 238 20.37 33.27 11.18
N THR A 239 19.96 34.05 10.19
CA THR A 239 18.97 35.14 10.35
C THR A 239 17.56 34.66 10.61
N ASP A 240 17.17 33.51 10.09
CA ASP A 240 15.83 32.94 10.20
C ASP A 240 15.68 31.97 11.38
N ARG A 241 16.82 31.56 11.96
CA ARG A 241 16.89 30.48 12.96
C ARG A 241 15.97 30.75 14.16
N ALA A 242 16.04 31.91 14.78
CA ALA A 242 15.20 32.23 15.94
C ALA A 242 13.70 32.20 15.62
N VAL A 243 13.32 32.63 14.43
CA VAL A 243 11.90 32.58 13.97
C VAL A 243 11.46 31.14 13.73
N ILE A 244 12.33 30.31 13.17
CA ILE A 244 12.05 28.88 12.95
C ILE A 244 11.91 28.15 14.29
N GLU A 245 12.83 28.36 15.23
CA GLU A 245 12.77 27.79 16.58
C GLU A 245 11.47 28.16 17.31
N GLU A 246 11.03 29.42 17.20
CA GLU A 246 9.75 29.87 17.77
C GLU A 246 8.56 29.12 17.12
N LYS A 247 8.55 28.97 15.79
CA LYS A 247 7.50 28.23 15.08
C LYS A 247 7.48 26.76 15.47
N LEU A 248 8.64 26.11 15.55
CA LEU A 248 8.78 24.73 15.99
C LEU A 248 8.28 24.57 17.44
N SER A 249 8.70 25.46 18.34
CA SER A 249 8.23 25.45 19.74
C SER A 249 6.72 25.56 19.84
N ARG A 250 6.07 26.44 19.09
CA ARG A 250 4.60 26.56 19.05
C ARG A 250 3.95 25.26 18.53
N LEU A 251 4.54 24.64 17.51
CA LEU A 251 4.03 23.37 16.98
C LEU A 251 4.16 22.25 18.02
N HIS A 252 5.32 22.14 18.70
CA HIS A 252 5.55 21.19 19.77
C HIS A 252 4.51 21.34 20.90
N GLN A 253 4.26 22.55 21.35
CA GLN A 253 3.26 22.85 22.38
C GLN A 253 1.86 22.47 21.93
N SER A 254 1.50 22.74 20.66
CA SER A 254 0.19 22.40 20.11
C SER A 254 -0.06 20.88 20.09
N PHE A 255 0.96 20.09 19.70
CA PHE A 255 0.88 18.63 19.73
C PHE A 255 0.73 18.08 21.16
N LEU A 256 1.54 18.58 22.11
CA LEU A 256 1.49 18.15 23.49
C LEU A 256 0.16 18.51 24.16
N GLU A 257 -0.36 19.72 23.90
CA GLU A 257 -1.64 20.15 24.44
C GLU A 257 -2.80 19.33 23.87
N ARG A 258 -2.80 19.10 22.54
CA ARG A 258 -3.83 18.25 21.93
C ARG A 258 -3.76 16.82 22.44
N THR A 259 -2.56 16.29 22.67
CA THR A 259 -2.37 15.00 23.31
C THR A 259 -3.04 14.94 24.68
N ARG A 260 -2.88 15.98 25.53
CA ARG A 260 -3.57 16.05 26.83
C ARG A 260 -5.10 16.07 26.68
N VAL A 261 -5.61 16.83 25.72
CA VAL A 261 -7.06 16.89 25.47
C VAL A 261 -7.62 15.51 25.13
N GLU A 262 -6.97 14.80 24.19
CA GLU A 262 -7.46 13.48 23.76
C GLU A 262 -7.28 12.41 24.86
N SER A 263 -6.20 12.50 25.64
CA SER A 263 -5.96 11.62 26.80
C SER A 263 -7.02 11.77 27.87
N ARG A 264 -7.37 13.01 28.19
CA ARG A 264 -8.47 13.33 29.12
C ARG A 264 -9.83 12.93 28.55
N GLY A 265 -9.97 12.88 27.22
CA GLY A 265 -11.09 12.27 26.50
C GLY A 265 -11.11 10.74 26.53
N GLY A 266 -10.15 10.12 27.23
CA GLY A 266 -10.06 8.68 27.46
C GLY A 266 -9.12 7.93 26.53
N ALA A 267 -8.40 8.59 25.62
CA ALA A 267 -7.41 7.90 24.78
C ALA A 267 -6.27 7.35 25.64
N LYS A 268 -5.91 6.08 25.42
CA LYS A 268 -4.79 5.40 26.08
C LYS A 268 -3.57 5.27 25.17
N LEU A 269 -3.75 5.49 23.89
CA LEU A 269 -2.70 5.59 22.88
C LEU A 269 -2.95 6.83 22.04
N VAL A 270 -1.94 7.70 21.94
CA VAL A 270 -1.98 8.86 21.04
C VAL A 270 -0.85 8.69 20.02
N ALA A 271 -1.17 8.81 18.75
CA ALA A 271 -0.22 8.70 17.65
C ALA A 271 -0.15 10.00 16.84
N TRP A 272 1.07 10.42 16.49
CA TRP A 272 1.33 11.55 15.62
C TRP A 272 1.80 11.08 14.25
N PRO A 273 1.45 11.78 13.17
CA PRO A 273 1.83 11.42 11.81
C PRO A 273 3.33 11.54 11.55
N GLU A 274 3.76 10.89 10.48
CA GLU A 274 5.12 10.93 9.96
C GLU A 274 5.58 12.37 9.72
N THR A 275 6.74 12.73 10.30
CA THR A 275 7.39 14.03 10.16
C THR A 275 6.45 15.25 10.29
N ASN A 276 5.22 15.08 10.76
CA ASN A 276 4.30 16.20 10.99
C ASN A 276 4.88 17.16 12.05
N LEU A 277 5.70 16.66 12.94
CA LEU A 277 6.51 17.43 13.87
C LEU A 277 8.00 17.33 13.46
N LEU A 278 8.62 18.51 13.21
CA LEU A 278 10.05 18.63 13.01
C LEU A 278 10.69 19.12 14.33
N VAL A 279 11.88 18.62 14.62
CA VAL A 279 12.69 19.03 15.77
C VAL A 279 14.15 19.17 15.34
N LEU A 280 14.85 20.19 15.80
CA LEU A 280 16.29 20.31 15.58
C LEU A 280 17.02 19.32 16.47
N GLN A 281 18.11 18.74 15.98
CA GLN A 281 18.87 17.71 16.71
C GLN A 281 19.24 18.15 18.15
N GLU A 282 19.68 19.39 18.32
CA GLU A 282 20.04 19.95 19.60
C GLU A 282 18.87 20.11 20.57
N ASP A 283 17.65 20.29 20.07
CA ASP A 283 16.44 20.50 20.88
C ASP A 283 15.71 19.18 21.18
N GLU A 284 16.03 18.09 20.47
CA GLU A 284 15.35 16.81 20.61
C GLU A 284 15.35 16.26 22.05
N PRO A 285 16.47 16.26 22.80
CA PRO A 285 16.47 15.75 24.17
C PRO A 285 15.52 16.51 25.09
N SER A 286 15.47 17.83 24.97
CA SER A 286 14.56 18.69 25.73
C SER A 286 13.09 18.44 25.34
N PHE A 287 12.81 18.32 24.05
CA PHE A 287 11.49 18.02 23.54
C PHE A 287 10.99 16.64 24.03
N LEU A 288 11.82 15.60 23.95
CA LEU A 288 11.48 14.26 24.44
C LEU A 288 11.21 14.24 25.93
N GLU A 289 11.91 15.06 26.73
CA GLU A 289 11.64 15.20 28.17
C GLU A 289 10.24 15.79 28.43
N HIS A 290 9.81 16.78 27.64
CA HIS A 290 8.44 17.30 27.72
C HIS A 290 7.39 16.26 27.31
N ALA A 291 7.67 15.49 26.27
CA ALA A 291 6.78 14.41 25.83
C ALA A 291 6.64 13.31 26.88
N ARG A 292 7.75 12.90 27.55
CA ARG A 292 7.75 11.96 28.68
C ARG A 292 6.86 12.44 29.82
N LYS A 293 6.99 13.71 30.21
CA LYS A 293 6.12 14.30 31.25
C LYS A 293 4.65 14.16 30.89
N VAL A 294 4.27 14.47 29.66
CA VAL A 294 2.87 14.32 29.22
C VAL A 294 2.44 12.85 29.26
N ALA A 295 3.27 11.91 28.80
CA ALA A 295 2.93 10.49 28.82
C ALA A 295 2.70 9.98 30.27
N VAL A 296 3.52 10.42 31.23
CA VAL A 296 3.38 10.08 32.65
C VAL A 296 2.15 10.75 33.28
N GLU A 297 1.99 12.05 33.09
CA GLU A 297 0.89 12.84 33.66
C GLU A 297 -0.48 12.29 33.22
N GLU A 298 -0.62 11.98 31.93
CA GLU A 298 -1.89 11.52 31.35
C GLU A 298 -2.02 9.98 31.33
N ARG A 299 -0.97 9.26 31.72
CA ARG A 299 -0.90 7.78 31.77
C ARG A 299 -1.26 7.13 30.43
N ILE A 300 -0.54 7.54 29.38
CA ILE A 300 -0.78 7.10 27.99
C ILE A 300 0.48 6.53 27.36
N TYR A 301 0.27 5.72 26.31
CA TYR A 301 1.27 5.47 25.31
C TYR A 301 1.28 6.61 24.29
N LEU A 302 2.44 7.17 24.01
CA LEU A 302 2.62 8.26 23.04
C LEU A 302 3.57 7.83 21.93
N ALA A 303 3.03 7.69 20.72
CA ALA A 303 3.76 7.29 19.53
C ALA A 303 3.92 8.51 18.60
N MET A 304 5.14 9.00 18.45
CA MET A 304 5.44 10.27 17.78
C MET A 304 6.19 10.05 16.48
N GLY A 305 5.58 10.37 15.32
CA GLY A 305 6.28 10.46 14.04
C GLY A 305 7.09 11.76 13.95
N LEU A 306 8.39 11.67 14.18
CA LEU A 306 9.30 12.81 14.25
C LEU A 306 10.17 12.93 13.00
N GLY A 307 10.43 14.17 12.58
CA GLY A 307 11.54 14.51 11.69
C GLY A 307 12.63 15.23 12.45
N THR A 308 13.72 14.56 12.84
CA THR A 308 14.87 15.21 13.47
C THR A 308 15.80 15.76 12.41
N VAL A 309 16.13 17.05 12.51
CA VAL A 309 16.88 17.77 11.50
C VAL A 309 18.30 18.05 11.98
N HIS A 310 19.28 17.54 11.26
CA HIS A 310 20.72 17.72 11.45
C HIS A 310 21.24 18.78 10.48
N VAL A 311 21.24 20.03 10.92
CA VAL A 311 21.70 21.16 10.08
C VAL A 311 23.16 20.97 9.66
N GLY A 312 23.43 21.07 8.37
CA GLY A 312 24.78 20.94 7.80
C GLY A 312 25.19 19.52 7.42
N ASN A 313 24.38 18.50 7.69
CA ASN A 313 24.65 17.14 7.26
C ASN A 313 24.25 16.92 5.78
N ALA A 314 24.92 16.00 5.09
CA ALA A 314 24.59 15.63 3.72
C ALA A 314 23.19 14.97 3.62
N LYS A 315 22.79 14.21 4.64
CA LYS A 315 21.44 13.66 4.83
C LYS A 315 20.91 14.22 6.16
N PRO A 316 20.24 15.37 6.12
CA PRO A 316 19.88 16.10 7.34
C PRO A 316 18.66 15.54 8.08
N LEU A 317 17.83 14.70 7.44
CA LEU A 317 16.58 14.25 8.02
C LEU A 317 16.66 12.83 8.58
N GLU A 318 16.40 12.66 9.87
CA GLU A 318 16.01 11.39 10.47
C GLU A 318 14.48 11.34 10.52
N ASN A 319 13.89 10.47 9.73
CA ASN A 319 12.45 10.20 9.76
C ASN A 319 12.22 9.00 10.67
N LYS A 320 11.70 9.25 11.88
CA LYS A 320 11.58 8.20 12.90
C LYS A 320 10.26 8.24 13.66
N ILE A 321 9.91 7.11 14.26
CA ILE A 321 8.87 7.03 15.28
C ILE A 321 9.52 6.73 16.62
N VAL A 322 9.18 7.52 17.63
CA VAL A 322 9.55 7.31 19.03
C VAL A 322 8.30 6.97 19.81
N MET A 323 8.31 5.84 20.54
CA MET A 323 7.19 5.46 21.41
C MET A 323 7.60 5.54 22.88
N ILE A 324 6.80 6.28 23.66
CA ILE A 324 6.95 6.45 25.10
C ILE A 324 5.80 5.75 25.81
N ASP A 325 6.09 5.03 26.89
CA ASP A 325 5.11 4.35 27.72
C ASP A 325 4.54 5.23 28.83
N PRO A 326 3.48 4.80 29.56
CA PRO A 326 2.92 5.55 30.69
C PRO A 326 3.88 5.78 31.88
N ALA A 327 5.00 5.09 31.95
CA ALA A 327 6.05 5.33 32.93
C ALA A 327 7.10 6.35 32.47
N GLY A 328 6.96 6.90 31.27
CA GLY A 328 7.88 7.88 30.68
C GLY A 328 9.13 7.24 30.02
N GLN A 329 9.13 5.91 29.86
CA GLN A 329 10.26 5.23 29.21
C GLN A 329 10.07 5.23 27.69
N THR A 330 11.13 5.53 26.95
CA THR A 330 11.18 5.29 25.51
C THR A 330 11.29 3.79 25.28
N ILE A 331 10.22 3.15 24.83
CA ILE A 331 10.17 1.70 24.64
C ILE A 331 10.72 1.24 23.28
N PHE A 332 10.68 2.11 22.27
CA PHE A 332 11.44 1.97 21.04
C PHE A 332 11.63 3.32 20.33
N SER A 333 12.66 3.38 19.49
CA SER A 333 12.86 4.36 18.43
C SER A 333 13.14 3.59 17.15
N TYR A 334 12.43 3.91 16.06
CA TYR A 334 12.59 3.23 14.79
C TYR A 334 12.71 4.27 13.67
N GLU A 335 13.75 4.15 12.85
CA GLU A 335 14.00 4.99 11.68
C GLU A 335 13.43 4.32 10.42
N LYS A 336 12.76 5.10 9.59
CA LYS A 336 12.18 4.65 8.32
C LYS A 336 13.24 3.97 7.45
N SER A 337 12.92 2.77 6.95
CA SER A 337 13.88 1.96 6.17
C SER A 337 13.72 2.13 4.67
N HIS A 338 12.53 2.53 4.20
CA HIS A 338 12.25 2.74 2.78
C HIS A 338 11.89 4.21 2.54
N PRO A 339 12.88 5.06 2.17
CA PRO A 339 12.59 6.43 1.73
C PRO A 339 11.83 6.40 0.41
N VAL A 340 10.92 7.36 0.22
CA VAL A 340 10.28 7.56 -1.09
C VAL A 340 11.34 7.99 -2.11
N PRO A 341 11.41 7.33 -3.27
CA PRO A 341 12.42 7.66 -4.28
C PRO A 341 12.39 9.14 -4.70
N GLY A 342 13.55 9.70 -4.86
CA GLY A 342 13.73 11.09 -5.25
C GLY A 342 14.08 12.00 -4.07
N TRP A 343 13.17 12.93 -3.69
CA TRP A 343 13.48 13.94 -2.71
C TRP A 343 13.80 13.34 -1.32
N GLU A 344 12.93 12.49 -0.79
CA GLU A 344 13.13 11.92 0.55
C GLU A 344 14.42 11.09 0.63
N GLU A 345 14.65 10.23 -0.39
CA GLU A 345 15.87 9.42 -0.49
C GLU A 345 17.16 10.27 -0.48
N SER A 346 17.09 11.48 -1.06
CA SER A 346 18.25 12.37 -1.16
C SER A 346 18.65 13.03 0.18
N ILE A 347 17.71 13.18 1.12
CA ILE A 347 17.91 13.92 2.36
C ILE A 347 17.81 13.05 3.63
N MET A 348 17.30 11.83 3.52
CA MET A 348 16.97 10.99 4.68
C MET A 348 18.07 9.98 5.01
N VAL A 349 18.32 9.80 6.31
CA VAL A 349 19.06 8.65 6.83
C VAL A 349 18.16 7.42 6.79
N THR A 350 18.69 6.29 6.36
CA THR A 350 17.93 5.04 6.22
C THR A 350 18.10 4.17 7.47
N GLY A 351 17.00 3.63 8.00
CA GLY A 351 17.01 2.71 9.13
C GLY A 351 17.64 1.34 8.83
N ASP A 352 17.78 0.52 9.87
CA ASP A 352 18.50 -0.77 9.84
C ASP A 352 17.71 -1.95 9.23
N GLY A 353 16.48 -1.71 8.78
CA GLY A 353 15.64 -2.74 8.17
C GLY A 353 14.92 -3.65 9.17
N ARG A 354 14.89 -3.32 10.45
CA ARG A 354 14.22 -4.11 11.50
C ARG A 354 13.05 -3.36 12.09
N LEU A 355 11.85 -3.94 11.96
CA LEU A 355 10.66 -3.34 12.55
C LEU A 355 10.61 -3.61 14.06
N PRO A 356 10.30 -2.59 14.89
CA PRO A 356 10.19 -2.76 16.32
C PRO A 356 8.92 -3.51 16.69
N VAL A 357 9.02 -4.40 17.68
CA VAL A 357 7.87 -5.03 18.36
C VAL A 357 8.19 -5.14 19.84
N VAL A 358 7.38 -4.52 20.69
CA VAL A 358 7.59 -4.46 22.14
C VAL A 358 6.33 -4.93 22.86
N ALA A 359 6.50 -5.70 23.93
CA ALA A 359 5.42 -6.09 24.82
C ALA A 359 5.00 -4.93 25.71
N THR A 360 3.70 -4.64 25.76
CA THR A 360 3.07 -3.59 26.54
C THR A 360 1.79 -4.07 27.19
N ASP A 361 1.14 -3.25 28.02
CA ASP A 361 -0.20 -3.55 28.56
C ASP A 361 -1.28 -3.59 27.46
N LEU A 362 -0.98 -3.02 26.26
CA LEU A 362 -1.82 -3.10 25.07
C LEU A 362 -1.52 -4.35 24.20
N GLY A 363 -0.78 -5.33 24.73
CA GLY A 363 -0.24 -6.44 23.95
C GLY A 363 1.08 -6.08 23.27
N ARG A 364 1.44 -6.80 22.22
CA ARG A 364 2.64 -6.53 21.42
C ARG A 364 2.36 -5.39 20.46
N VAL A 365 2.98 -4.24 20.68
CA VAL A 365 2.85 -3.09 19.81
C VAL A 365 4.07 -3.02 18.89
N GLY A 366 3.82 -2.86 17.60
CA GLY A 366 4.84 -2.68 16.58
C GLY A 366 4.60 -1.45 15.72
N SER A 367 5.57 -1.09 14.91
CA SER A 367 5.47 0.08 14.03
C SER A 367 6.22 -0.11 12.72
N ALA A 368 5.79 0.65 11.72
CA ALA A 368 6.48 0.96 10.47
C ALA A 368 6.11 2.40 10.09
N ILE A 369 6.79 2.99 9.12
CA ILE A 369 6.53 4.39 8.74
C ILE A 369 6.15 4.45 7.26
N CYS A 370 4.93 4.92 6.97
CA CYS A 370 4.45 5.33 5.64
C CYS A 370 4.82 4.31 4.54
N PHE A 371 5.75 4.66 3.66
CA PHE A 371 6.19 3.86 2.51
C PHE A 371 6.81 2.50 2.87
N ASP A 372 7.24 2.26 4.12
CA ASP A 372 7.59 0.92 4.59
C ASP A 372 6.44 -0.07 4.40
N ALA A 373 5.19 0.40 4.49
CA ALA A 373 3.99 -0.42 4.33
C ALA A 373 3.71 -0.85 2.88
N ASP A 374 4.42 -0.28 1.90
CA ASP A 374 4.29 -0.63 0.50
C ASP A 374 5.11 -1.87 0.12
N PHE A 375 5.90 -2.38 1.08
CA PHE A 375 6.71 -3.59 0.95
C PHE A 375 6.12 -4.73 1.80
N PRO A 376 5.24 -5.59 1.23
CA PRO A 376 4.53 -6.64 1.97
C PRO A 376 5.45 -7.57 2.75
N GLU A 377 6.56 -7.99 2.14
CA GLU A 377 7.53 -8.88 2.79
C GLU A 377 8.22 -8.21 3.98
N TYR A 378 8.45 -6.89 3.89
CA TYR A 378 9.03 -6.12 4.99
C TYR A 378 8.08 -6.08 6.19
N LEU A 379 6.79 -5.77 5.95
CA LEU A 379 5.77 -5.74 6.99
C LEU A 379 5.47 -7.11 7.60
N ARG A 380 5.79 -8.18 6.89
CA ARG A 380 5.62 -9.55 7.40
C ARG A 380 6.44 -9.82 8.67
N GLN A 381 7.48 -9.02 8.96
CA GLN A 381 8.18 -9.09 10.24
C GLN A 381 7.21 -8.93 11.41
N LEU A 382 6.26 -7.99 11.32
CA LEU A 382 5.23 -7.75 12.34
C LEU A 382 4.25 -8.92 12.46
N GLY A 383 3.82 -9.49 11.33
CA GLY A 383 2.95 -10.67 11.29
C GLY A 383 3.59 -11.89 11.97
N ARG A 384 4.87 -12.15 11.67
CA ARG A 384 5.66 -13.23 12.28
C ARG A 384 5.87 -13.01 13.78
N ALA A 385 6.04 -11.77 14.21
CA ALA A 385 6.18 -11.41 15.61
C ALA A 385 4.84 -11.46 16.37
N ARG A 386 3.71 -11.74 15.69
CA ARG A 386 2.36 -11.72 16.24
C ARG A 386 2.06 -10.41 16.95
N THR A 387 2.27 -9.31 16.22
CA THR A 387 1.99 -7.97 16.72
C THR A 387 0.50 -7.79 16.93
N ASP A 388 0.08 -7.34 18.11
CA ASP A 388 -1.33 -7.20 18.50
C ASP A 388 -1.93 -5.86 18.08
N LEU A 389 -1.08 -4.85 17.85
CA LEU A 389 -1.44 -3.54 17.31
C LEU A 389 -0.23 -2.93 16.58
N MET A 390 -0.44 -2.45 15.38
CA MET A 390 0.55 -1.67 14.62
C MET A 390 0.19 -0.20 14.66
N VAL A 391 1.15 0.66 14.98
CA VAL A 391 1.05 2.11 14.78
C VAL A 391 1.79 2.47 13.49
N LEU A 392 1.10 3.15 12.57
CA LEU A 392 1.61 3.53 11.26
C LEU A 392 1.52 5.05 11.06
N PRO A 393 2.55 5.81 11.40
CA PRO A 393 2.67 7.21 11.01
C PRO A 393 2.83 7.36 9.51
N VAL A 394 2.12 8.31 8.92
CA VAL A 394 2.09 8.52 7.47
C VAL A 394 2.06 10.01 7.14
N ASN A 395 2.68 10.37 6.02
CA ASN A 395 2.57 11.69 5.43
C ASN A 395 2.32 11.54 3.93
N ASP A 396 1.05 11.59 3.54
CA ASP A 396 0.63 11.47 2.14
C ASP A 396 0.63 12.83 1.42
N TRP A 397 0.33 12.79 0.14
CA TRP A 397 -0.12 13.95 -0.63
C TRP A 397 -1.45 13.64 -1.30
N ALA A 398 -2.15 14.69 -1.74
CA ALA A 398 -3.55 14.59 -2.15
C ALA A 398 -3.82 13.49 -3.21
N ALA A 399 -2.86 13.28 -4.13
CA ALA A 399 -3.05 12.31 -5.22
C ALA A 399 -3.03 10.85 -4.76
N ILE A 400 -2.32 10.52 -3.66
CA ILE A 400 -2.13 9.14 -3.21
C ILE A 400 -3.01 8.75 -2.02
N LYS A 401 -3.55 9.70 -1.29
CA LYS A 401 -4.14 9.51 0.04
C LYS A 401 -5.13 8.34 0.15
N TYR A 402 -6.02 8.18 -0.82
CA TYR A 402 -7.02 7.12 -0.77
C TYR A 402 -6.49 5.76 -1.20
N GLN A 403 -5.58 5.73 -2.19
CA GLN A 403 -4.95 4.47 -2.60
C GLN A 403 -4.06 3.93 -1.49
N HIS A 404 -3.21 4.78 -0.90
CA HIS A 404 -2.33 4.38 0.19
C HIS A 404 -3.12 3.98 1.46
N PHE A 405 -4.26 4.66 1.72
CA PHE A 405 -5.20 4.24 2.76
C PHE A 405 -5.78 2.85 2.48
N ALA A 406 -6.22 2.59 1.24
CA ALA A 406 -6.74 1.29 0.84
C ALA A 406 -5.67 0.17 0.99
N MET A 407 -4.43 0.44 0.60
CA MET A 407 -3.31 -0.51 0.76
C MET A 407 -3.10 -0.92 2.22
N THR A 408 -3.29 0.01 3.17
CA THR A 408 -3.21 -0.29 4.61
C THR A 408 -4.19 -1.38 5.06
N ALA A 409 -5.39 -1.43 4.50
CA ALA A 409 -6.37 -2.49 4.79
C ALA A 409 -5.87 -3.88 4.36
N PHE A 410 -5.18 -3.96 3.22
CA PHE A 410 -4.57 -5.23 2.78
C PHE A 410 -3.41 -5.63 3.70
N ARG A 411 -2.60 -4.69 4.17
CA ARG A 411 -1.54 -4.97 5.16
C ARG A 411 -2.12 -5.55 6.45
N ALA A 412 -3.25 -5.01 6.93
CA ALA A 412 -3.95 -5.55 8.09
C ALA A 412 -4.38 -7.00 7.87
N ILE A 413 -4.97 -7.32 6.70
CA ILE A 413 -5.45 -8.66 6.36
C ILE A 413 -4.29 -9.66 6.20
N GLU A 414 -3.25 -9.28 5.46
CA GLU A 414 -2.09 -10.13 5.17
C GLU A 414 -1.38 -10.57 6.44
N ASN A 415 -1.20 -9.64 7.37
CA ASN A 415 -0.47 -9.91 8.61
C ASN A 415 -1.39 -10.28 9.77
N GLY A 416 -2.72 -10.11 9.62
CA GLY A 416 -3.70 -10.36 10.67
C GLY A 416 -3.53 -9.42 11.86
N ILE A 417 -3.21 -8.14 11.61
CA ILE A 417 -2.86 -7.16 12.64
C ILE A 417 -3.79 -5.95 12.55
N PRO A 418 -4.42 -5.51 13.65
CA PRO A 418 -5.07 -4.19 13.72
C PRO A 418 -4.05 -3.07 13.50
N ILE A 419 -4.46 -2.01 12.80
CA ILE A 419 -3.57 -0.89 12.46
C ILE A 419 -4.21 0.43 12.87
N LEU A 420 -3.48 1.24 13.64
CA LEU A 420 -3.73 2.68 13.82
C LEU A 420 -2.85 3.45 12.84
N ARG A 421 -3.47 4.01 11.80
CA ARG A 421 -2.82 4.87 10.81
C ARG A 421 -3.02 6.33 11.20
N ALA A 422 -1.97 7.03 11.57
CA ALA A 422 -1.95 8.46 11.84
C ALA A 422 -1.38 9.19 10.62
N ALA A 423 -2.20 9.96 9.89
CA ALA A 423 -1.79 10.59 8.65
C ALA A 423 -1.81 12.11 8.74
N SER A 424 -0.76 12.75 8.23
CA SER A 424 -0.78 14.15 7.82
C SER A 424 -0.99 14.23 6.31
N SER A 425 -1.71 15.25 5.86
CA SER A 425 -2.02 15.45 4.43
C SER A 425 -2.67 14.23 3.74
N GLY A 426 -3.33 13.35 4.52
CA GLY A 426 -3.90 12.09 4.08
C GLY A 426 -5.14 11.69 4.85
N VAL A 427 -5.45 10.40 4.84
CA VAL A 427 -6.56 9.79 5.59
C VAL A 427 -6.00 9.08 6.80
N SER A 428 -6.30 9.58 8.01
CA SER A 428 -6.09 8.83 9.25
C SER A 428 -7.15 7.74 9.36
N GLY A 429 -6.80 6.58 9.90
CA GLY A 429 -7.75 5.50 10.05
C GLY A 429 -7.33 4.42 11.03
N ALA A 430 -8.32 3.68 11.48
CA ALA A 430 -8.14 2.48 12.27
C ALA A 430 -8.73 1.29 11.53
N PHE A 431 -7.98 0.21 11.47
CA PHE A 431 -8.36 -1.04 10.83
C PHE A 431 -8.30 -2.17 11.84
N ASP A 432 -9.22 -3.11 11.76
CA ASP A 432 -9.08 -4.37 12.47
C ASP A 432 -8.22 -5.38 11.67
N ALA A 433 -7.94 -6.53 12.26
CA ALA A 433 -7.13 -7.59 11.65
C ALA A 433 -7.77 -8.24 10.39
N TRP A 434 -9.00 -7.89 10.07
CA TRP A 434 -9.72 -8.33 8.86
C TRP A 434 -9.84 -7.22 7.82
N GLY A 435 -9.18 -6.07 8.05
CA GLY A 435 -9.17 -4.92 7.13
C GLY A 435 -10.47 -4.12 7.14
N ARG A 436 -11.36 -4.32 8.13
CA ARG A 436 -12.54 -3.47 8.31
C ARG A 436 -12.10 -2.12 8.86
N VAL A 437 -12.61 -1.06 8.28
CA VAL A 437 -12.40 0.30 8.79
C VAL A 437 -13.24 0.48 10.07
N VAL A 438 -12.56 0.73 11.17
CA VAL A 438 -13.18 1.02 12.48
C VAL A 438 -13.54 2.51 12.60
N ALA A 439 -12.61 3.37 12.18
CA ALA A 439 -12.80 4.81 12.09
C ALA A 439 -11.89 5.37 11.00
N LEU A 440 -12.26 6.50 10.44
CA LEU A 440 -11.42 7.27 9.52
C LEU A 440 -11.71 8.76 9.60
N THR A 441 -10.71 9.57 9.25
CA THR A 441 -10.81 11.02 9.12
C THR A 441 -9.91 11.50 8.01
N ASP A 442 -10.45 12.24 7.04
CA ASP A 442 -9.66 12.84 5.99
C ASP A 442 -9.13 14.21 6.45
N HIS A 443 -7.81 14.35 6.52
CA HIS A 443 -7.14 15.59 6.89
C HIS A 443 -7.63 16.81 6.08
N PHE A 444 -7.89 16.61 4.79
CA PHE A 444 -8.39 17.68 3.90
C PHE A 444 -9.83 18.11 4.18
N SER A 445 -10.57 17.39 5.04
CA SER A 445 -11.90 17.79 5.50
C SER A 445 -11.88 18.80 6.66
N GLY A 446 -10.69 19.21 7.10
CA GLY A 446 -10.48 20.14 8.21
C GLY A 446 -10.50 19.48 9.61
N THR A 447 -10.57 18.15 9.67
CA THR A 447 -10.51 17.41 10.94
C THR A 447 -9.08 17.01 11.26
N GLU A 448 -8.59 17.45 12.42
CA GLU A 448 -7.21 17.26 12.87
C GLU A 448 -7.02 16.02 13.74
N VAL A 449 -8.11 15.43 14.22
CA VAL A 449 -8.07 14.29 15.14
C VAL A 449 -9.03 13.20 14.70
N MET A 450 -8.55 11.96 14.71
CA MET A 450 -9.35 10.76 14.57
C MET A 450 -9.27 9.98 15.88
N VAL A 451 -10.42 9.62 16.46
CA VAL A 451 -10.51 8.76 17.65
C VAL A 451 -11.19 7.46 17.28
N ALA A 452 -10.64 6.34 17.74
CA ALA A 452 -11.17 5.01 17.48
C ALA A 452 -11.06 4.10 18.71
N GLU A 453 -12.04 3.21 18.85
CA GLU A 453 -11.94 2.02 19.71
C GLU A 453 -11.39 0.87 18.87
N ILE A 454 -10.08 0.62 18.94
CA ILE A 454 -9.40 -0.34 18.08
C ILE A 454 -9.37 -1.70 18.78
N PRO A 455 -9.92 -2.76 18.17
CA PRO A 455 -9.73 -4.12 18.69
C PRO A 455 -8.24 -4.47 18.74
N ILE A 456 -7.76 -4.99 19.87
CA ILE A 456 -6.39 -5.44 20.05
C ILE A 456 -6.35 -6.96 19.87
N GLY A 457 -5.28 -7.46 19.28
CA GLY A 457 -4.99 -8.88 19.14
C GLY A 457 -4.79 -9.29 17.69
N SER A 458 -3.77 -10.10 17.49
CA SER A 458 -3.40 -10.62 16.18
C SER A 458 -4.12 -11.90 15.83
N VAL A 459 -4.33 -12.11 14.54
CA VAL A 459 -4.84 -13.35 13.96
C VAL A 459 -3.77 -13.93 13.05
N THR A 460 -3.24 -15.12 13.39
CA THR A 460 -2.25 -15.77 12.53
C THR A 460 -2.86 -16.02 11.15
N THR A 461 -2.19 -15.53 10.12
CA THR A 461 -2.54 -15.74 8.72
C THR A 461 -1.57 -16.70 8.06
N LEU A 462 -2.01 -17.41 7.03
CA LEU A 462 -1.10 -18.25 6.27
C LEU A 462 0.00 -17.41 5.61
N TYR A 463 -0.37 -16.24 5.06
CA TYR A 463 0.59 -15.33 4.45
C TYR A 463 1.69 -14.87 5.41
N SER A 464 1.35 -14.53 6.66
CA SER A 464 2.38 -14.13 7.65
C SER A 464 3.41 -15.24 7.89
N VAL A 465 3.01 -16.50 7.78
CA VAL A 465 3.87 -17.66 7.99
C VAL A 465 4.70 -17.99 6.75
N ILE A 466 4.03 -18.23 5.59
CA ILE A 466 4.69 -18.75 4.38
C ILE A 466 5.10 -17.65 3.38
N GLY A 467 4.59 -16.41 3.54
CA GLY A 467 4.89 -15.28 2.67
C GLY A 467 4.43 -15.48 1.23
N ASP A 468 5.29 -15.14 0.31
CA ASP A 468 5.00 -15.09 -1.13
C ASP A 468 5.05 -16.47 -1.82
N LEU A 469 4.78 -17.56 -1.06
CA LEU A 469 4.81 -18.91 -1.66
C LEU A 469 3.87 -19.01 -2.87
N PHE A 470 2.70 -18.38 -2.81
CA PHE A 470 1.76 -18.40 -3.95
C PHE A 470 2.35 -17.74 -5.19
N ALA A 471 3.03 -16.60 -5.04
CA ALA A 471 3.72 -15.94 -6.16
C ALA A 471 4.84 -16.83 -6.73
N TRP A 472 5.63 -17.49 -5.88
CA TRP A 472 6.64 -18.44 -6.33
C TRP A 472 6.04 -19.66 -7.04
N LEU A 473 4.88 -20.14 -6.61
CA LEU A 473 4.14 -21.19 -7.33
C LEU A 473 3.67 -20.70 -8.70
N CYS A 474 3.27 -19.42 -8.83
CA CYS A 474 2.96 -18.83 -10.14
C CYS A 474 4.18 -18.77 -11.04
N VAL A 475 5.33 -18.37 -10.54
CA VAL A 475 6.62 -18.38 -11.28
C VAL A 475 6.94 -19.80 -11.78
N ALA A 476 6.92 -20.77 -10.87
CA ALA A 476 7.20 -22.17 -11.21
C ALA A 476 6.18 -22.73 -12.21
N GLY A 477 4.89 -22.42 -12.02
CA GLY A 477 3.80 -22.80 -12.92
C GLY A 477 3.94 -22.19 -14.32
N LEU A 478 4.38 -20.93 -14.40
CA LEU A 478 4.66 -20.27 -15.66
C LEU A 478 5.80 -20.98 -16.40
N ILE A 479 6.90 -21.27 -15.72
CA ILE A 479 8.06 -21.97 -16.31
C ILE A 479 7.64 -23.35 -16.80
N ALA A 480 7.02 -24.17 -15.95
CA ALA A 480 6.58 -25.52 -16.27
C ALA A 480 5.56 -25.54 -17.42
N GLY A 481 4.54 -24.66 -17.33
CA GLY A 481 3.53 -24.54 -18.38
C GLY A 481 4.12 -24.10 -19.71
N SER A 482 5.10 -23.18 -19.69
CA SER A 482 5.80 -22.75 -20.91
C SER A 482 6.59 -23.89 -21.55
N VAL A 483 7.32 -24.67 -20.75
CA VAL A 483 8.09 -25.83 -21.27
C VAL A 483 7.14 -26.88 -21.88
N VAL A 484 6.09 -27.27 -21.16
CA VAL A 484 5.13 -28.26 -21.66
C VAL A 484 4.46 -27.81 -22.97
N LEU A 485 4.01 -26.54 -23.03
CA LEU A 485 3.32 -26.01 -24.21
C LEU A 485 4.24 -25.69 -25.39
N MET A 486 5.56 -25.54 -25.16
CA MET A 486 6.54 -25.39 -26.23
C MET A 486 6.99 -26.73 -26.82
N LEU A 487 6.90 -27.82 -26.04
CA LEU A 487 7.27 -29.17 -26.46
C LEU A 487 6.12 -29.95 -27.10
N ALA A 488 4.86 -29.52 -26.85
CA ALA A 488 3.65 -30.11 -27.44
C ALA A 488 3.34 -29.50 -28.82
#